data_297742b93478ab2a254cb8f2c028b16d
#
_entry.id   297742b93478ab2a254cb8f2c028b16d
#
_cell.length_a   1.000
_cell.length_b   1.000
_cell.length_c   1.000
_cell.angle_alpha   90.00
_cell.angle_beta   90.00
_cell.angle_gamma   90.00
#
_symmetry.space_group_name_H-M   'P 1'
#
loop_
_entity.id
_entity.type
_entity.pdbx_description
1 polymer ?
#
loop_
_entity_poly.entity_id
_entity_poly.type
_entity_poly.pdbx_seq_one_letter_code
_entity_poly.pdbx_strand_id
1 'polypeptide(L)'
;MDIKIIYFDLPFWRAEISRLPLFIANIDFEDFRPSDDEWDYAKENGKMKDGTIIPFRELPVVLINGESIAQTMAIARICGKLGGMYPEDIIEAGKVDQIVVAVENINALLSPSMKESDPLRKRVMRKELTANELPTYFSYLQDILDANNSGWFVGDSMTIADLAVWSLLGWIASGVIDDISAEVIRPFDVLVKLYNEINKNPSVRAWKIKTYDHDKVRDDEYSFGVPDSI
;
A
#
# COMPACT_ATOMS: atom_id res chain seq x y z
N MET A 1 -8.24 17.60 15.48
CA MET A 1 -8.01 16.14 15.68
C MET A 1 -6.51 15.97 15.60
N ASP A 2 -5.90 15.33 16.58
CA ASP A 2 -4.47 15.04 16.58
C ASP A 2 -4.27 13.64 16.01
N ILE A 3 -3.51 13.53 14.92
CA ILE A 3 -3.31 12.27 14.19
C ILE A 3 -1.81 12.04 14.02
N LYS A 4 -1.34 10.85 14.42
CA LYS A 4 0.04 10.41 14.23
C LYS A 4 0.04 9.01 13.63
N ILE A 5 0.68 8.84 12.46
CA ILE A 5 0.89 7.53 11.83
C ILE A 5 2.32 7.08 12.13
N ILE A 6 2.47 5.89 12.68
CA ILE A 6 3.77 5.28 12.99
C ILE A 6 3.99 4.13 12.03
N TYR A 7 4.99 4.25 11.17
CA TYR A 7 5.39 3.20 10.25
C TYR A 7 6.80 3.44 9.70
N PHE A 8 7.40 2.42 9.14
CA PHE A 8 8.73 2.47 8.53
C PHE A 8 8.83 3.45 7.36
N ASP A 9 10.06 3.89 7.09
CA ASP A 9 10.40 4.70 5.92
C ASP A 9 10.58 3.80 4.68
N LEU A 10 9.45 3.35 4.16
CA LEU A 10 9.39 2.44 3.03
C LEU A 10 8.33 2.92 2.03
N PRO A 11 8.71 3.19 0.77
CA PRO A 11 7.77 3.59 -0.27
C PRO A 11 6.82 2.45 -0.63
N PHE A 12 5.61 2.78 -1.05
CA PHE A 12 4.60 1.83 -1.51
C PHE A 12 4.22 0.73 -0.52
N TRP A 13 4.44 0.92 0.78
CA TRP A 13 4.11 -0.14 1.73
C TRP A 13 2.83 0.18 2.52
N ARG A 14 2.50 -0.67 3.49
CA ARG A 14 1.19 -0.75 4.17
C ARG A 14 0.63 0.58 4.69
N ALA A 15 1.47 1.53 5.09
CA ALA A 15 0.98 2.81 5.59
C ALA A 15 0.53 3.79 4.50
N GLU A 16 0.90 3.58 3.24
CA GLU A 16 0.55 4.50 2.14
C GLU A 16 -0.96 4.62 1.94
N ILE A 17 -1.69 3.51 2.11
CA ILE A 17 -3.16 3.51 2.04
C ILE A 17 -3.84 4.28 3.18
N SER A 18 -3.07 4.68 4.19
CA SER A 18 -3.53 5.51 5.31
C SER A 18 -3.00 6.94 5.23
N ARG A 19 -1.76 7.12 4.78
CA ARG A 19 -1.10 8.42 4.62
C ARG A 19 -1.73 9.24 3.49
N LEU A 20 -1.92 8.61 2.32
CA LEU A 20 -2.42 9.28 1.12
C LEU A 20 -3.82 9.86 1.27
N PRO A 21 -4.83 9.17 1.86
CA PRO A 21 -6.14 9.78 2.07
C PRO A 21 -6.08 11.06 2.90
N LEU A 22 -5.28 11.09 3.96
CA LEU A 22 -5.12 12.28 4.80
C LEU A 22 -4.39 13.39 4.03
N PHE A 23 -3.31 13.05 3.34
CA PHE A 23 -2.53 14.02 2.58
C PHE A 23 -3.32 14.65 1.42
N ILE A 24 -4.06 13.84 0.65
CA ILE A 24 -4.90 14.31 -0.46
C ILE A 24 -6.03 15.22 0.04
N ALA A 25 -6.60 14.91 1.20
CA ALA A 25 -7.64 15.73 1.83
C ALA A 25 -7.11 16.96 2.58
N ASN A 26 -5.79 17.20 2.57
CA ASN A 26 -5.13 18.26 3.34
C ASN A 26 -5.44 18.20 4.84
N ILE A 27 -5.50 17.01 5.40
CA ILE A 27 -5.64 16.76 6.83
C ILE A 27 -4.25 16.66 7.43
N ASP A 28 -3.93 17.50 8.40
CA ASP A 28 -2.65 17.48 9.08
C ASP A 28 -2.49 16.22 9.91
N PHE A 29 -1.32 15.59 9.81
CA PHE A 29 -0.92 14.45 10.61
C PHE A 29 0.61 14.40 10.77
N GLU A 30 1.05 13.84 11.88
CA GLU A 30 2.45 13.51 12.10
C GLU A 30 2.76 12.16 11.41
N ASP A 31 3.70 12.15 10.47
CA ASP A 31 4.22 10.93 9.84
C ASP A 31 5.50 10.51 10.57
N PHE A 32 5.35 9.72 11.63
CA PHE A 32 6.47 9.28 12.45
C PHE A 32 7.08 7.99 11.89
N ARG A 33 8.36 8.07 11.57
CA ARG A 33 9.16 6.98 10.99
C ARG A 33 10.24 6.58 12.00
N PRO A 34 10.01 5.55 12.83
CA PRO A 34 10.96 5.16 13.86
C PRO A 34 12.27 4.70 13.26
N SER A 35 13.38 5.04 13.92
CA SER A 35 14.68 4.41 13.70
C SER A 35 14.66 2.94 14.14
N ASP A 36 15.68 2.18 13.72
CA ASP A 36 15.81 0.76 14.12
C ASP A 36 15.83 0.59 15.64
N ASP A 37 16.59 1.44 16.36
CA ASP A 37 16.67 1.42 17.82
C ASP A 37 15.34 1.74 18.50
N GLU A 38 14.56 2.67 17.95
CA GLU A 38 13.23 3.01 18.47
C GLU A 38 12.25 1.88 18.23
N TRP A 39 12.34 1.25 17.06
CA TRP A 39 11.50 0.11 16.73
C TRP A 39 11.83 -1.12 17.57
N ASP A 40 13.10 -1.44 17.73
CA ASP A 40 13.53 -2.59 18.56
C ASP A 40 13.05 -2.42 19.99
N TYR A 41 13.19 -1.22 20.55
CA TYR A 41 12.64 -0.91 21.86
C TYR A 41 11.13 -1.11 21.92
N ALA A 42 10.40 -0.57 20.94
CA ALA A 42 8.94 -0.65 20.89
C ALA A 42 8.44 -2.09 20.74
N LYS A 43 9.10 -2.86 19.89
CA LYS A 43 8.79 -4.28 19.67
C LYS A 43 8.99 -5.12 20.94
N GLU A 44 10.04 -4.85 21.70
CA GLU A 44 10.31 -5.55 22.96
C GLU A 44 9.32 -5.15 24.06
N ASN A 45 9.00 -3.86 24.18
CA ASN A 45 8.26 -3.30 25.30
C ASN A 45 6.75 -3.11 25.04
N GLY A 46 6.29 -3.28 23.80
CA GLY A 46 4.90 -3.03 23.40
C GLY A 46 4.48 -1.56 23.41
N LYS A 47 5.46 -0.64 23.52
CA LYS A 47 5.26 0.81 23.54
C LYS A 47 6.51 1.56 23.10
N MET A 48 6.33 2.73 22.53
CA MET A 48 7.42 3.68 22.27
C MET A 48 7.98 4.26 23.58
N LYS A 49 9.16 4.91 23.52
CA LYS A 49 9.79 5.57 24.67
C LYS A 49 8.94 6.70 25.26
N ASP A 50 8.10 7.35 24.47
CA ASP A 50 7.15 8.40 24.88
C ASP A 50 5.89 7.84 25.55
N GLY A 51 5.76 6.50 25.66
CA GLY A 51 4.62 5.82 26.25
C GLY A 51 3.54 5.40 25.24
N THR A 52 3.64 5.78 23.97
CA THR A 52 2.70 5.39 22.93
C THR A 52 2.60 3.87 22.82
N ILE A 53 1.40 3.32 23.03
CA ILE A 53 1.16 1.89 22.94
C ILE A 53 1.28 1.39 21.51
N ILE A 54 1.96 0.26 21.31
CA ILE A 54 2.04 -0.45 20.03
C ILE A 54 1.27 -1.76 20.17
N PRO A 55 -0.03 -1.76 19.81
CA PRO A 55 -0.85 -2.96 19.86
C PRO A 55 -0.22 -4.06 18.98
N PHE A 56 -0.33 -5.31 19.43
CA PHE A 56 0.25 -6.49 18.74
C PHE A 56 1.77 -6.44 18.54
N ARG A 57 2.48 -5.39 19.00
CA ARG A 57 3.92 -5.16 18.73
C ARG A 57 4.25 -5.23 17.24
N GLU A 58 3.40 -4.64 16.44
CA GLU A 58 3.47 -4.59 14.98
C GLU A 58 3.09 -3.19 14.47
N LEU A 59 3.62 -2.83 13.31
CA LEU A 59 3.30 -1.60 12.59
C LEU A 59 2.55 -1.93 11.28
N PRO A 60 1.71 -1.02 10.77
CA PRO A 60 1.49 0.37 11.22
C PRO A 60 0.62 0.50 12.46
N VAL A 61 0.76 1.65 13.13
CA VAL A 61 -0.12 2.12 14.20
C VAL A 61 -0.55 3.55 13.88
N VAL A 62 -1.80 3.90 14.12
CA VAL A 62 -2.27 5.28 14.13
C VAL A 62 -2.68 5.65 15.55
N LEU A 63 -2.27 6.85 15.98
CA LEU A 63 -2.83 7.51 17.17
C LEU A 63 -3.84 8.54 16.71
N ILE A 64 -5.02 8.54 17.33
CA ILE A 64 -6.01 9.58 17.12
C ILE A 64 -6.41 10.12 18.50
N ASN A 65 -6.07 11.36 18.78
CA ASN A 65 -6.27 11.99 20.09
C ASN A 65 -5.70 11.14 21.25
N GLY A 66 -4.55 10.49 21.03
CA GLY A 66 -3.88 9.64 22.01
C GLY A 66 -4.30 8.16 22.04
N GLU A 67 -5.35 7.78 21.33
CA GLU A 67 -5.80 6.39 21.24
C GLU A 67 -5.05 5.65 20.12
N SER A 68 -4.38 4.55 20.47
CA SER A 68 -3.61 3.72 19.53
C SER A 68 -4.48 2.67 18.85
N ILE A 69 -4.45 2.65 17.52
CA ILE A 69 -5.16 1.66 16.69
C ILE A 69 -4.13 1.01 15.75
N ALA A 70 -4.12 -0.31 15.71
CA ALA A 70 -3.26 -1.10 14.83
C ALA A 70 -4.08 -1.81 13.74
N GLN A 71 -3.39 -2.54 12.89
CA GLN A 71 -3.88 -3.30 11.74
C GLN A 71 -4.16 -2.40 10.51
N THR A 72 -3.44 -2.70 9.43
CA THR A 72 -3.46 -1.93 8.17
C THR A 72 -4.87 -1.55 7.72
N MET A 73 -5.78 -2.52 7.67
CA MET A 73 -7.14 -2.31 7.20
C MET A 73 -7.98 -1.42 8.14
N ALA A 74 -7.83 -1.58 9.47
CA ALA A 74 -8.54 -0.76 10.44
C ALA A 74 -8.11 0.71 10.32
N ILE A 75 -6.80 0.94 10.20
CA ILE A 75 -6.22 2.27 10.03
C ILE A 75 -6.65 2.88 8.70
N ALA A 76 -6.56 2.11 7.60
CA ALA A 76 -6.95 2.57 6.27
C ALA A 76 -8.42 3.00 6.20
N ARG A 77 -9.34 2.26 6.84
CA ARG A 77 -10.75 2.67 6.94
C ARG A 77 -10.93 4.01 7.63
N ILE A 78 -10.23 4.21 8.76
CA ILE A 78 -10.34 5.46 9.51
C ILE A 78 -9.80 6.62 8.66
N CYS A 79 -8.59 6.46 8.12
CA CYS A 79 -7.97 7.50 7.30
C CYS A 79 -8.74 7.73 5.99
N GLY A 80 -9.26 6.65 5.38
CA GLY A 80 -10.12 6.72 4.21
C GLY A 80 -11.45 7.47 4.48
N LYS A 81 -12.10 7.22 5.62
CA LYS A 81 -13.29 7.97 6.02
C LYS A 81 -12.99 9.44 6.28
N LEU A 82 -11.92 9.74 6.99
CA LEU A 82 -11.47 11.10 7.21
C LEU A 82 -11.14 11.83 5.91
N GLY A 83 -10.47 11.13 4.98
CA GLY A 83 -10.05 11.68 3.69
C GLY A 83 -11.12 11.64 2.59
N GLY A 84 -12.34 11.15 2.87
CA GLY A 84 -13.41 11.03 1.87
C GLY A 84 -13.18 9.95 0.82
N MET A 85 -12.32 8.95 1.11
CA MET A 85 -11.95 7.84 0.22
C MET A 85 -12.46 6.47 0.70
N TYR A 86 -13.54 6.48 1.46
CA TYR A 86 -14.21 5.27 1.91
C TYR A 86 -15.72 5.52 1.90
N PRO A 87 -16.52 4.69 1.19
CA PRO A 87 -17.94 4.93 0.99
C PRO A 87 -18.76 4.79 2.27
N GLU A 88 -19.88 5.54 2.33
CA GLU A 88 -20.88 5.42 3.40
C GLU A 88 -21.85 4.27 3.13
N ASP A 89 -22.09 3.93 1.86
CA ASP A 89 -22.94 2.78 1.51
C ASP A 89 -22.29 1.47 1.98
N ILE A 90 -23.06 0.65 2.67
CA ILE A 90 -22.54 -0.58 3.30
C ILE A 90 -22.05 -1.62 2.28
N ILE A 91 -22.67 -1.66 1.10
CA ILE A 91 -22.26 -2.62 0.05
C ILE A 91 -21.00 -2.13 -0.63
N GLU A 92 -20.93 -0.85 -0.95
CA GLU A 92 -19.70 -0.25 -1.50
C GLU A 92 -18.54 -0.34 -0.51
N ALA A 93 -18.78 -0.05 0.77
CA ALA A 93 -17.79 -0.24 1.84
C ALA A 93 -17.29 -1.69 1.90
N GLY A 94 -18.19 -2.67 1.81
CA GLY A 94 -17.82 -4.08 1.75
C GLY A 94 -16.99 -4.44 0.49
N LYS A 95 -17.28 -3.81 -0.66
CA LYS A 95 -16.48 -3.97 -1.88
C LYS A 95 -15.08 -3.36 -1.73
N VAL A 96 -14.95 -2.21 -1.08
CA VAL A 96 -13.64 -1.62 -0.77
C VAL A 96 -12.84 -2.56 0.15
N ASP A 97 -13.48 -3.05 1.20
CA ASP A 97 -12.84 -3.95 2.16
C ASP A 97 -12.33 -5.23 1.52
N GLN A 98 -13.09 -5.85 0.62
CA GLN A 98 -12.68 -7.09 -0.06
C GLN A 98 -11.38 -6.89 -0.87
N ILE A 99 -11.19 -5.73 -1.50
CA ILE A 99 -9.97 -5.43 -2.28
C ILE A 99 -8.79 -5.21 -1.33
N VAL A 100 -8.97 -4.43 -0.27
CA VAL A 100 -7.91 -4.19 0.73
C VAL A 100 -7.47 -5.51 1.37
N VAL A 101 -8.43 -6.40 1.72
CA VAL A 101 -8.11 -7.74 2.25
C VAL A 101 -7.41 -8.61 1.20
N ALA A 102 -7.82 -8.55 -0.07
CA ALA A 102 -7.15 -9.30 -1.14
C ALA A 102 -5.68 -8.88 -1.29
N VAL A 103 -5.38 -7.58 -1.20
CA VAL A 103 -4.00 -7.07 -1.20
C VAL A 103 -3.22 -7.57 0.01
N GLU A 104 -3.82 -7.57 1.22
CA GLU A 104 -3.16 -8.14 2.41
C GLU A 104 -2.92 -9.66 2.29
N ASN A 105 -3.78 -10.39 1.62
CA ASN A 105 -3.54 -11.81 1.31
C ASN A 105 -2.32 -11.99 0.40
N ILE A 106 -2.16 -11.13 -0.62
CA ILE A 106 -0.97 -11.14 -1.48
C ILE A 106 0.30 -10.81 -0.65
N ASN A 107 0.23 -9.80 0.22
CA ASN A 107 1.32 -9.47 1.13
C ASN A 107 1.68 -10.64 2.05
N ALA A 108 0.69 -11.39 2.53
CA ALA A 108 0.90 -12.58 3.33
C ALA A 108 1.59 -13.72 2.55
N LEU A 109 1.27 -13.88 1.27
CA LEU A 109 1.96 -14.84 0.38
C LEU A 109 3.42 -14.45 0.14
N LEU A 110 3.72 -13.16 0.01
CA LEU A 110 5.09 -12.64 -0.17
C LEU A 110 5.94 -12.73 1.10
N SER A 111 5.32 -12.58 2.27
CA SER A 111 5.99 -12.45 3.57
C SER A 111 6.97 -13.60 3.91
N PRO A 112 6.68 -14.88 3.67
CA PRO A 112 7.65 -15.95 3.92
C PRO A 112 8.95 -15.78 3.15
N SER A 113 8.88 -15.36 1.87
CA SER A 113 10.06 -15.11 1.05
C SER A 113 10.89 -13.92 1.54
N MET A 114 10.25 -12.95 2.19
CA MET A 114 10.94 -11.79 2.78
C MET A 114 11.76 -12.17 4.02
N LYS A 115 11.35 -13.21 4.72
CA LYS A 115 11.99 -13.72 5.95
C LYS A 115 12.99 -14.85 5.68
N GLU A 116 13.03 -15.40 4.46
CA GLU A 116 13.95 -16.47 4.10
C GLU A 116 15.38 -15.96 4.00
N SER A 117 16.28 -16.57 4.75
CA SER A 117 17.70 -16.21 4.81
C SER A 117 18.56 -16.92 3.76
N ASP A 118 18.12 -18.09 3.27
CA ASP A 118 18.81 -18.81 2.20
C ASP A 118 18.46 -18.18 0.84
N PRO A 119 19.43 -17.58 0.12
CA PRO A 119 19.17 -16.90 -1.15
C PRO A 119 18.59 -17.81 -2.24
N LEU A 120 18.97 -19.08 -2.26
CA LEU A 120 18.49 -20.03 -3.27
C LEU A 120 17.04 -20.39 -3.00
N ARG A 121 16.68 -20.67 -1.75
CA ARG A 121 15.29 -20.94 -1.35
C ARG A 121 14.41 -19.72 -1.56
N LYS A 122 14.88 -18.53 -1.18
CA LYS A 122 14.19 -17.26 -1.44
C LYS A 122 13.86 -17.10 -2.92
N ARG A 123 14.82 -17.30 -3.79
CA ARG A 123 14.63 -17.23 -5.26
C ARG A 123 13.63 -18.24 -5.78
N VAL A 124 13.65 -19.48 -5.29
CA VAL A 124 12.68 -20.51 -5.68
C VAL A 124 11.28 -20.10 -5.28
N MET A 125 11.08 -19.67 -4.01
CA MET A 125 9.77 -19.19 -3.53
C MET A 125 9.23 -18.04 -4.37
N ARG A 126 10.05 -17.04 -4.68
CA ARG A 126 9.64 -15.86 -5.47
C ARG A 126 9.34 -16.22 -6.93
N LYS A 127 10.08 -17.17 -7.50
CA LYS A 127 9.80 -17.69 -8.84
C LYS A 127 8.44 -18.40 -8.89
N GLU A 128 8.11 -19.19 -7.88
CA GLU A 128 6.81 -19.86 -7.76
C GLU A 128 5.68 -18.84 -7.63
N LEU A 129 5.81 -17.85 -6.74
CA LEU A 129 4.84 -16.76 -6.60
C LEU A 129 4.60 -16.01 -7.91
N THR A 130 5.69 -15.70 -8.63
CA THR A 130 5.61 -14.99 -9.92
C THR A 130 4.96 -15.83 -11.02
N ALA A 131 5.14 -17.15 -10.98
CA ALA A 131 4.58 -18.04 -12.00
C ALA A 131 3.10 -18.39 -11.75
N ASN A 132 2.63 -18.36 -10.52
CA ASN A 132 1.33 -18.91 -10.13
C ASN A 132 0.43 -17.91 -9.39
N GLU A 133 0.77 -17.56 -8.14
CA GLU A 133 -0.13 -16.84 -7.25
C GLU A 133 -0.35 -15.39 -7.69
N LEU A 134 0.73 -14.66 -8.00
CA LEU A 134 0.62 -13.25 -8.39
C LEU A 134 -0.22 -13.06 -9.65
N PRO A 135 0.02 -13.76 -10.77
CA PRO A 135 -0.84 -13.66 -11.95
C PRO A 135 -2.29 -14.02 -11.66
N THR A 136 -2.54 -15.02 -10.83
CA THR A 136 -3.89 -15.44 -10.45
C THR A 136 -4.62 -14.31 -9.71
N TYR A 137 -4.00 -13.72 -8.69
CA TYR A 137 -4.60 -12.60 -7.96
C TYR A 137 -4.77 -11.35 -8.84
N PHE A 138 -3.80 -11.05 -9.71
CA PHE A 138 -3.92 -9.92 -10.64
C PHE A 138 -5.06 -10.11 -11.63
N SER A 139 -5.28 -11.32 -12.10
CA SER A 139 -6.45 -11.63 -12.94
C SER A 139 -7.76 -11.33 -12.21
N TYR A 140 -7.91 -11.78 -10.95
CA TYR A 140 -9.11 -11.48 -10.16
C TYR A 140 -9.31 -9.99 -9.91
N LEU A 141 -8.23 -9.28 -9.58
CA LEU A 141 -8.30 -7.83 -9.40
C LEU A 141 -8.67 -7.11 -10.68
N GLN A 142 -8.10 -7.52 -11.83
CA GLN A 142 -8.43 -6.97 -13.14
C GLN A 142 -9.90 -7.18 -13.50
N ASP A 143 -10.42 -8.40 -13.29
CA ASP A 143 -11.83 -8.74 -13.59
C ASP A 143 -12.78 -7.86 -12.76
N ILE A 144 -12.47 -7.64 -11.48
CA ILE A 144 -13.28 -6.79 -10.59
C ILE A 144 -13.23 -5.32 -11.02
N LEU A 145 -12.04 -4.82 -11.35
CA LEU A 145 -11.85 -3.43 -11.79
C LEU A 145 -12.55 -3.16 -13.11
N ASP A 146 -12.41 -4.07 -14.07
CA ASP A 146 -13.03 -3.96 -15.40
C ASP A 146 -14.56 -4.00 -15.32
N ALA A 147 -15.11 -4.83 -14.43
CA ALA A 147 -16.55 -4.93 -14.23
C ALA A 147 -17.23 -3.65 -13.72
N ASN A 148 -16.49 -2.76 -13.05
CA ASN A 148 -17.04 -1.49 -12.57
C ASN A 148 -17.15 -0.41 -13.67
N ASN A 149 -16.45 -0.55 -14.80
CA ASN A 149 -16.46 0.35 -15.96
C ASN A 149 -16.17 1.85 -15.66
N SER A 150 -15.80 2.22 -14.44
CA SER A 150 -15.46 3.60 -14.07
C SER A 150 -13.96 3.91 -14.13
N GLY A 151 -13.14 2.86 -14.16
CA GLY A 151 -11.68 2.94 -13.98
C GLY A 151 -11.23 2.86 -12.52
N TRP A 152 -12.18 2.73 -11.57
CA TRP A 152 -11.93 2.55 -10.14
C TRP A 152 -12.54 1.23 -9.65
N PHE A 153 -12.06 0.68 -8.54
CA PHE A 153 -12.58 -0.59 -8.01
C PHE A 153 -14.01 -0.48 -7.51
N VAL A 154 -14.39 0.67 -6.95
CA VAL A 154 -15.72 0.90 -6.37
C VAL A 154 -16.20 2.32 -6.67
N GLY A 155 -17.45 2.45 -7.09
CA GLY A 155 -18.03 3.75 -7.41
C GLY A 155 -17.40 4.40 -8.65
N ASP A 156 -17.32 5.73 -8.64
CA ASP A 156 -16.83 6.55 -9.75
C ASP A 156 -15.65 7.45 -9.37
N SER A 157 -15.04 7.20 -8.22
CA SER A 157 -13.90 7.95 -7.70
C SER A 157 -12.93 7.07 -6.94
N MET A 158 -11.69 7.55 -6.78
CA MET A 158 -10.62 6.85 -6.08
C MET A 158 -10.96 6.60 -4.61
N THR A 159 -10.78 5.36 -4.17
CA THR A 159 -10.95 4.90 -2.79
C THR A 159 -9.66 4.29 -2.23
N ILE A 160 -9.67 3.89 -0.95
CA ILE A 160 -8.54 3.16 -0.37
C ILE A 160 -8.32 1.79 -1.03
N ALA A 161 -9.30 1.22 -1.73
CA ALA A 161 -9.12 0.00 -2.52
C ALA A 161 -8.13 0.23 -3.68
N ASP A 162 -8.31 1.34 -4.39
CA ASP A 162 -7.44 1.74 -5.51
C ASP A 162 -6.02 2.02 -5.02
N LEU A 163 -5.89 2.73 -3.90
CA LEU A 163 -4.61 3.02 -3.27
C LEU A 163 -3.90 1.75 -2.76
N ALA A 164 -4.65 0.75 -2.28
CA ALA A 164 -4.07 -0.52 -1.85
C ALA A 164 -3.45 -1.29 -3.02
N VAL A 165 -4.17 -1.37 -4.14
CA VAL A 165 -3.66 -2.02 -5.35
C VAL A 165 -2.50 -1.21 -5.95
N TRP A 166 -2.63 0.11 -6.05
CA TRP A 166 -1.54 0.99 -6.49
C TRP A 166 -0.26 0.78 -5.66
N SER A 167 -0.40 0.71 -4.35
CA SER A 167 0.71 0.49 -3.42
C SER A 167 1.38 -0.87 -3.65
N LEU A 168 0.60 -1.94 -3.82
CA LEU A 168 1.11 -3.27 -4.14
C LEU A 168 1.86 -3.29 -5.49
N LEU A 169 1.25 -2.72 -6.54
CA LEU A 169 1.85 -2.67 -7.87
C LEU A 169 3.15 -1.86 -7.87
N GLY A 170 3.15 -0.69 -7.20
CA GLY A 170 4.33 0.15 -7.05
C GLY A 170 5.45 -0.54 -6.26
N TRP A 171 5.11 -1.29 -5.20
CA TRP A 171 6.08 -2.04 -4.43
C TRP A 171 6.78 -3.12 -5.28
N ILE A 172 6.01 -3.85 -6.09
CA ILE A 172 6.57 -4.85 -7.03
C ILE A 172 7.39 -4.16 -8.13
N ALA A 173 6.84 -3.09 -8.72
CA ALA A 173 7.48 -2.38 -9.82
C ALA A 173 8.78 -1.66 -9.40
N SER A 174 8.90 -1.23 -8.14
CA SER A 174 10.09 -0.57 -7.61
C SER A 174 11.35 -1.44 -7.57
N GLY A 175 11.19 -2.76 -7.78
CA GLY A 175 12.32 -3.69 -7.72
C GLY A 175 12.88 -3.91 -6.30
N VAL A 176 12.22 -3.38 -5.27
CA VAL A 176 12.60 -3.61 -3.86
C VAL A 176 12.48 -5.08 -3.48
N ILE A 177 11.58 -5.81 -4.16
CA ILE A 177 11.47 -7.25 -3.97
C ILE A 177 12.35 -7.95 -5.01
N ASP A 178 13.55 -8.37 -4.60
CA ASP A 178 14.47 -9.11 -5.48
C ASP A 178 13.76 -10.29 -6.14
N ASP A 179 14.19 -10.66 -7.35
CA ASP A 179 13.69 -11.81 -8.11
C ASP A 179 12.15 -11.78 -8.43
N ILE A 180 11.45 -10.67 -8.21
CA ILE A 180 10.10 -10.42 -8.71
C ILE A 180 10.16 -9.23 -9.67
N SER A 181 10.02 -9.51 -10.97
CA SER A 181 10.07 -8.48 -12.00
C SER A 181 8.70 -7.79 -12.15
N ALA A 182 8.72 -6.48 -12.46
CA ALA A 182 7.54 -5.73 -12.88
C ALA A 182 6.81 -6.34 -14.09
N GLU A 183 7.51 -7.17 -14.89
CA GLU A 183 6.93 -7.90 -16.02
C GLU A 183 5.74 -8.78 -15.64
N VAL A 184 5.64 -9.21 -14.37
CA VAL A 184 4.49 -9.98 -13.88
C VAL A 184 3.18 -9.20 -13.93
N ILE A 185 3.26 -7.87 -13.90
CA ILE A 185 2.09 -6.96 -13.92
C ILE A 185 1.71 -6.60 -15.36
N ARG A 186 2.66 -6.58 -16.29
CA ARG A 186 2.46 -6.11 -17.67
C ARG A 186 1.26 -6.72 -18.40
N PRO A 187 0.90 -8.01 -18.25
CA PRO A 187 -0.26 -8.60 -18.93
C PRO A 187 -1.62 -8.04 -18.45
N PHE A 188 -1.65 -7.29 -17.37
CA PHE A 188 -2.88 -6.82 -16.73
C PHE A 188 -3.12 -5.34 -17.04
N ASP A 189 -3.49 -5.05 -18.28
CA ASP A 189 -3.63 -3.68 -18.82
C ASP A 189 -4.51 -2.76 -17.97
N VAL A 190 -5.60 -3.28 -17.39
CA VAL A 190 -6.53 -2.49 -16.60
C VAL A 190 -5.89 -2.08 -15.27
N LEU A 191 -5.10 -2.95 -14.65
CA LEU A 191 -4.33 -2.62 -13.45
C LEU A 191 -3.21 -1.63 -13.74
N VAL A 192 -2.54 -1.78 -14.88
CA VAL A 192 -1.51 -0.81 -15.35
C VAL A 192 -2.13 0.56 -15.57
N LYS A 193 -3.31 0.64 -16.19
CA LYS A 193 -4.04 1.90 -16.38
C LYS A 193 -4.39 2.55 -15.04
N LEU A 194 -4.93 1.79 -14.09
CA LEU A 194 -5.22 2.28 -12.73
C LEU A 194 -3.96 2.86 -12.06
N TYR A 195 -2.87 2.11 -12.09
CA TYR A 195 -1.59 2.55 -11.51
C TYR A 195 -1.13 3.89 -12.09
N ASN A 196 -1.15 4.00 -13.41
CA ASN A 196 -0.74 5.22 -14.11
C ASN A 196 -1.69 6.39 -13.82
N GLU A 197 -3.01 6.13 -13.74
CA GLU A 197 -3.98 7.18 -13.43
C GLU A 197 -3.77 7.73 -12.01
N ILE A 198 -3.53 6.88 -11.03
CA ILE A 198 -3.21 7.32 -9.67
C ILE A 198 -1.90 8.10 -9.63
N ASN A 199 -0.88 7.67 -10.38
CA ASN A 199 0.40 8.41 -10.47
C ASN A 199 0.26 9.79 -11.11
N LYS A 200 -0.75 10.03 -11.96
CA LYS A 200 -1.03 11.35 -12.52
C LYS A 200 -1.65 12.31 -11.51
N ASN A 201 -2.23 11.81 -10.42
CA ASN A 201 -2.84 12.65 -9.40
C ASN A 201 -1.79 13.60 -8.79
N PRO A 202 -2.00 14.93 -8.82
CA PRO A 202 -1.01 15.90 -8.37
C PRO A 202 -0.62 15.72 -6.89
N SER A 203 -1.56 15.34 -6.04
CA SER A 203 -1.30 15.11 -4.60
C SER A 203 -0.48 13.83 -4.38
N VAL A 204 -0.73 12.75 -5.14
CA VAL A 204 0.09 11.53 -5.09
C VAL A 204 1.52 11.83 -5.55
N ARG A 205 1.68 12.60 -6.64
CA ARG A 205 3.01 13.05 -7.10
C ARG A 205 3.73 13.89 -6.04
N ALA A 206 3.02 14.86 -5.46
CA ALA A 206 3.57 15.70 -4.40
C ALA A 206 3.99 14.87 -3.17
N TRP A 207 3.20 13.87 -2.81
CA TRP A 207 3.53 12.92 -1.73
C TRP A 207 4.81 12.13 -2.04
N LYS A 208 4.91 11.56 -3.23
CA LYS A 208 6.10 10.82 -3.67
C LYS A 208 7.35 11.69 -3.64
N ILE A 209 7.28 12.92 -4.17
CA ILE A 209 8.40 13.88 -4.15
C ILE A 209 8.81 14.22 -2.72
N LYS A 210 7.85 14.36 -1.82
CA LYS A 210 8.09 14.72 -0.41
C LYS A 210 8.71 13.59 0.40
N THR A 211 8.35 12.34 0.10
CA THR A 211 8.59 11.23 1.05
C THR A 211 9.42 10.08 0.50
N TYR A 212 9.49 9.91 -0.82
CA TYR A 212 10.26 8.81 -1.42
C TYR A 212 11.69 9.26 -1.73
N ASP A 213 12.65 8.39 -1.45
CA ASP A 213 14.05 8.63 -1.77
C ASP A 213 14.24 8.72 -3.29
N HIS A 214 14.91 9.78 -3.73
CA HIS A 214 15.03 10.15 -5.13
C HIS A 214 15.71 9.10 -6.00
N ASP A 215 16.59 8.28 -5.45
CA ASP A 215 17.37 7.32 -6.23
C ASP A 215 16.63 5.99 -6.47
N LYS A 216 15.54 5.72 -5.74
CA LYS A 216 14.88 4.41 -5.78
C LYS A 216 13.47 4.41 -6.39
N VAL A 217 12.80 5.56 -6.50
CA VAL A 217 11.35 5.59 -6.79
C VAL A 217 10.93 6.83 -7.59
N ARG A 218 11.78 7.33 -8.49
CA ARG A 218 11.40 8.46 -9.35
C ARG A 218 10.64 8.03 -10.58
N ASP A 219 9.53 8.60 -10.64
CA ASP A 219 8.55 9.07 -11.59
C ASP A 219 8.30 8.25 -12.86
N ASP A 220 9.24 8.04 -13.73
CA ASP A 220 8.95 7.55 -15.07
C ASP A 220 9.66 6.22 -15.41
N GLU A 221 10.64 5.83 -14.63
CA GLU A 221 11.34 4.55 -14.83
C GLU A 221 10.50 3.33 -14.43
N TYR A 222 9.46 3.54 -13.61
CA TYR A 222 8.52 2.51 -13.17
C TYR A 222 7.16 2.56 -13.87
N SER A 223 7.02 3.39 -14.87
CA SER A 223 5.90 3.22 -15.81
C SER A 223 6.16 1.92 -16.55
N PHE A 224 5.43 0.87 -16.28
CA PHE A 224 5.53 -0.48 -16.87
C PHE A 224 5.82 -0.51 -18.39
N GLY A 225 6.62 0.42 -18.92
CA GLY A 225 6.95 0.56 -20.33
C GLY A 225 5.73 0.90 -21.20
N VAL A 226 4.65 1.40 -20.61
CA VAL A 226 3.56 2.02 -21.39
C VAL A 226 4.05 3.42 -21.73
N PRO A 227 4.38 3.72 -22.99
CA PRO A 227 4.67 5.09 -23.39
C PRO A 227 3.48 5.96 -23.04
N ASP A 228 3.72 7.20 -22.63
CA ASP A 228 2.71 8.27 -22.70
C ASP A 228 2.32 8.42 -24.18
N SER A 229 1.49 7.53 -24.64
CA SER A 229 1.04 7.53 -26.03
C SER A 229 -0.44 7.85 -26.06
N ILE A 230 -0.60 9.10 -26.36
CA ILE A 230 -1.66 9.75 -27.14
C ILE A 230 -2.88 10.15 -26.34
#